data_0ee3074110c1f97c8e1c0953ca8ff69d
#
_entry.id   0ee3074110c1f97c8e1c0953ca8ff69d
#
_cell.length_a   1.000
_cell.length_b   1.000
_cell.length_c   1.000
_cell.angle_alpha   90.00
_cell.angle_beta   90.00
_cell.angle_gamma   90.00
#
_symmetry.space_group_name_H-M   'P 1'
#
loop_
_entity.id
_entity.type
_entity.pdbx_description
1 polymer ?
#
loop_
_entity_poly.entity_id
_entity_poly.type
_entity_poly.pdbx_seq_one_letter_code
_entity_poly.pdbx_strand_id
1 'polypeptide(L)'
;MSGLRCRGLVAGYGTVGVVQPLDLDVAPGSVMALLGPNGSGKTTLMNTLAGLLRSLDGEIRVNDEVIRPGRPKDASSAGLVLVADDRALFKSLTVSENLQVAARRSGTQPETMLEMFPALEKRWSVRAGDLSGGEQQMLAVARGLVRQPKVLLIDEMSMGLAPIIVRDLLPVVGRVAEETGAAVVLVEQHVGLALEVADEATVLVHGEVKLQGSAAELAADMSVLESAYMGS
;
A
#
# COMPACT_ATOMS: atom_id res chain seq x y z
N MET A 1 -12.03 12.71 11.26
CA MET A 1 -12.26 11.74 10.16
C MET A 1 -11.05 10.83 10.14
N SER A 2 -11.22 9.56 10.45
CA SER A 2 -10.09 8.64 10.60
C SER A 2 -9.97 7.78 9.33
N GLY A 3 -8.88 7.86 8.58
CA GLY A 3 -8.59 6.98 7.45
C GLY A 3 -8.36 5.55 7.93
N LEU A 4 -7.10 5.21 8.26
CA LEU A 4 -6.70 3.94 8.87
C LEU A 4 -6.17 4.19 10.27
N ARG A 5 -6.63 3.41 11.25
CA ARG A 5 -6.12 3.44 12.62
C ARG A 5 -5.89 2.04 13.16
N CYS A 6 -4.74 1.84 13.79
CA CYS A 6 -4.45 0.64 14.56
C CYS A 6 -4.02 1.00 15.97
N ARG A 7 -4.38 0.15 16.95
CA ARG A 7 -3.98 0.32 18.34
C ARG A 7 -3.53 -1.01 18.92
N GLY A 8 -2.32 -1.04 19.45
CA GLY A 8 -1.69 -2.22 20.04
C GLY A 8 -1.65 -3.42 19.11
N LEU A 9 -1.58 -3.18 17.77
CA LEU A 9 -1.69 -4.24 16.78
C LEU A 9 -0.48 -5.17 16.81
N VAL A 10 -0.73 -6.46 17.00
CA VAL A 10 0.26 -7.54 16.89
C VAL A 10 -0.03 -8.37 15.66
N ALA A 11 0.93 -8.45 14.75
CA ALA A 11 0.81 -9.24 13.52
C ALA A 11 1.75 -10.44 13.53
N GLY A 12 1.29 -11.59 12.99
CA GLY A 12 2.11 -12.80 12.98
C GLY A 12 1.39 -14.02 12.44
N TYR A 13 1.96 -15.19 12.66
CA TYR A 13 1.47 -16.47 12.16
C TYR A 13 1.20 -17.43 13.32
N GLY A 14 0.00 -18.01 13.35
CA GLY A 14 -0.42 -18.90 14.44
C GLY A 14 -0.42 -18.17 15.77
N THR A 15 0.52 -18.49 16.65
CA THR A 15 0.75 -17.82 17.95
C THR A 15 2.06 -17.04 17.99
N VAL A 16 2.81 -16.99 16.88
CA VAL A 16 4.12 -16.35 16.82
C VAL A 16 3.95 -14.91 16.29
N GLY A 17 4.23 -13.93 17.14
CA GLY A 17 4.29 -12.53 16.75
C GLY A 17 5.53 -12.25 15.89
N VAL A 18 5.31 -11.65 14.72
CA VAL A 18 6.34 -11.14 13.81
C VAL A 18 6.49 -9.64 13.99
N VAL A 19 5.38 -8.95 14.20
CA VAL A 19 5.33 -7.52 14.48
C VAL A 19 4.84 -7.34 15.92
N GLN A 20 5.63 -6.62 16.71
CA GLN A 20 5.35 -6.28 18.11
C GLN A 20 4.21 -5.25 18.18
N PRO A 21 3.57 -5.06 19.35
CA PRO A 21 2.47 -4.11 19.47
C PRO A 21 2.82 -2.74 18.90
N LEU A 22 2.03 -2.28 17.93
CA LEU A 22 2.23 -0.98 17.30
C LEU A 22 0.92 -0.20 17.18
N ASP A 23 1.06 1.11 17.15
CA ASP A 23 0.00 2.06 16.82
C ASP A 23 0.30 2.72 15.47
N LEU A 24 -0.72 2.84 14.61
CA LEU A 24 -0.66 3.56 13.36
C LEU A 24 -1.89 4.45 13.22
N ASP A 25 -1.68 5.67 12.74
CA ASP A 25 -2.74 6.57 12.30
C ASP A 25 -2.36 7.09 10.90
N VAL A 26 -3.24 6.88 9.92
CA VAL A 26 -3.07 7.43 8.58
C VAL A 26 -4.31 8.24 8.24
N ALA A 27 -4.14 9.55 8.11
CA ALA A 27 -5.24 10.45 7.82
C ALA A 27 -5.79 10.24 6.39
N PRO A 28 -7.09 10.54 6.14
CA PRO A 28 -7.59 10.60 4.77
C PRO A 28 -6.80 11.62 3.95
N GLY A 29 -6.46 11.25 2.73
CA GLY A 29 -5.69 12.10 1.82
C GLY A 29 -4.19 12.17 2.11
N SER A 30 -3.68 11.36 3.04
CA SER A 30 -2.25 11.31 3.35
C SER A 30 -1.60 9.98 2.97
N VAL A 31 -0.29 10.03 2.78
CA VAL A 31 0.57 8.88 2.49
C VAL A 31 1.48 8.61 3.67
N MET A 32 1.45 7.40 4.21
CA MET A 32 2.43 6.91 5.18
C MET A 32 3.38 5.92 4.51
N ALA A 33 4.68 6.17 4.55
CA ALA A 33 5.71 5.22 4.16
C ALA A 33 6.00 4.23 5.29
N LEU A 34 5.85 2.92 5.03
CA LEU A 34 6.27 1.85 5.91
C LEU A 34 7.63 1.31 5.42
N LEU A 35 8.68 1.70 6.11
CA LEU A 35 10.07 1.45 5.76
C LEU A 35 10.67 0.35 6.64
N GLY A 36 11.77 -0.26 6.20
CA GLY A 36 12.52 -1.23 6.98
C GLY A 36 13.17 -2.31 6.11
N PRO A 37 14.15 -3.05 6.64
CA PRO A 37 14.85 -4.10 5.91
C PRO A 37 13.92 -5.27 5.55
N ASN A 38 14.39 -6.12 4.64
CA ASN A 38 13.68 -7.36 4.31
C ASN A 38 13.58 -8.25 5.56
N GLY A 39 12.40 -8.87 5.73
CA GLY A 39 12.12 -9.69 6.92
C GLY A 39 11.74 -8.89 8.16
N SER A 40 11.60 -7.56 8.12
CA SER A 40 11.18 -6.76 9.27
C SER A 40 9.71 -6.91 9.67
N GLY A 41 8.88 -7.58 8.83
CA GLY A 41 7.47 -7.82 9.12
C GLY A 41 6.49 -6.94 8.32
N LYS A 42 6.94 -6.10 7.37
CA LYS A 42 6.09 -5.19 6.59
C LYS A 42 4.95 -5.90 5.87
N THR A 43 5.24 -6.91 5.07
CA THR A 43 4.22 -7.70 4.35
C THR A 43 3.28 -8.43 5.31
N THR A 44 3.80 -8.90 6.47
CA THR A 44 2.96 -9.51 7.52
C THR A 44 1.97 -8.49 8.08
N LEU A 45 2.44 -7.26 8.34
CA LEU A 45 1.59 -6.16 8.78
C LEU A 45 0.54 -5.81 7.71
N MET A 46 0.94 -5.64 6.45
CA MET A 46 0.02 -5.33 5.34
C MET A 46 -1.07 -6.37 5.18
N ASN A 47 -0.71 -7.66 5.21
CA ASN A 47 -1.68 -8.76 5.15
C ASN A 47 -2.61 -8.81 6.36
N THR A 48 -2.13 -8.42 7.54
CA THR A 48 -2.96 -8.33 8.76
C THR A 48 -3.93 -7.17 8.66
N LEU A 49 -3.50 -6.00 8.19
CA LEU A 49 -4.36 -4.84 7.94
C LEU A 49 -5.46 -5.16 6.92
N ALA A 50 -5.12 -5.89 5.86
CA ALA A 50 -6.07 -6.34 4.85
C ALA A 50 -7.02 -7.46 5.33
N GLY A 51 -6.81 -7.98 6.55
CA GLY A 51 -7.58 -9.09 7.12
C GLY A 51 -7.26 -10.45 6.49
N LEU A 52 -6.21 -10.55 5.67
CA LEU A 52 -5.74 -11.82 5.09
C LEU A 52 -5.04 -12.68 6.15
N LEU A 53 -4.36 -12.06 7.09
CA LEU A 53 -3.87 -12.70 8.31
C LEU A 53 -4.70 -12.23 9.50
N ARG A 54 -4.91 -13.13 10.45
CA ARG A 54 -5.56 -12.79 11.72
C ARG A 54 -4.56 -12.02 12.59
N SER A 55 -4.95 -10.82 13.09
CA SER A 55 -4.17 -10.17 14.15
C SER A 55 -4.14 -11.05 15.40
N LEU A 56 -2.99 -11.06 16.07
CA LEU A 56 -2.81 -11.81 17.34
C LEU A 56 -3.35 -10.99 18.52
N ASP A 57 -3.27 -9.67 18.43
CA ASP A 57 -3.81 -8.72 19.41
C ASP A 57 -4.07 -7.37 18.74
N GLY A 58 -4.70 -6.45 19.48
CA GLY A 58 -4.99 -5.09 19.04
C GLY A 58 -6.21 -4.95 18.15
N GLU A 59 -6.43 -3.71 17.71
CA GLU A 59 -7.60 -3.33 16.92
C GLU A 59 -7.20 -2.61 15.64
N ILE A 60 -7.93 -2.88 14.55
CA ILE A 60 -7.82 -2.20 13.25
C ILE A 60 -9.15 -1.51 12.98
N ARG A 61 -9.10 -0.21 12.61
CA ARG A 61 -10.27 0.57 12.17
C ARG A 61 -10.02 1.21 10.81
N VAL A 62 -11.05 1.16 9.98
CA VAL A 62 -11.14 1.91 8.73
C VAL A 62 -12.33 2.84 8.84
N ASN A 63 -12.10 4.17 8.86
CA ASN A 63 -13.14 5.18 9.04
C ASN A 63 -14.14 4.83 10.18
N ASP A 64 -13.61 4.53 11.36
CA ASP A 64 -14.34 4.17 12.58
C ASP A 64 -15.03 2.78 12.56
N GLU A 65 -15.03 2.05 11.43
CA GLU A 65 -15.47 0.67 11.37
C GLU A 65 -14.36 -0.27 11.86
N VAL A 66 -14.66 -1.10 12.86
CA VAL A 66 -13.73 -2.12 13.38
C VAL A 66 -13.64 -3.28 12.39
N ILE A 67 -12.42 -3.61 11.99
CA ILE A 67 -12.14 -4.77 11.13
C ILE A 67 -11.90 -6.00 12.01
N ARG A 68 -12.75 -7.01 11.88
CA ARG A 68 -12.57 -8.26 12.63
C ARG A 68 -11.31 -9.01 12.18
N PRO A 69 -10.52 -9.54 13.11
CA PRO A 69 -9.29 -10.28 12.81
C PRO A 69 -9.50 -11.44 11.82
N GLY A 70 -8.69 -11.50 10.76
CA GLY A 70 -8.77 -12.57 9.75
C GLY A 70 -10.05 -12.54 8.91
N ARG A 71 -10.62 -11.37 8.68
CA ARG A 71 -11.84 -11.17 7.89
C ARG A 71 -11.62 -10.21 6.72
N PRO A 72 -11.04 -10.67 5.61
CA PRO A 72 -10.74 -9.81 4.45
C PRO A 72 -12.00 -9.21 3.82
N LYS A 73 -13.15 -9.87 3.98
CA LYS A 73 -14.44 -9.33 3.53
C LYS A 73 -14.81 -8.06 4.30
N ASP A 74 -14.56 -8.02 5.61
CA ASP A 74 -14.86 -6.85 6.44
C ASP A 74 -13.95 -5.68 6.03
N ALA A 75 -12.63 -5.91 5.91
CA ALA A 75 -11.68 -4.91 5.42
C ALA A 75 -12.10 -4.35 4.05
N SER A 76 -12.39 -5.24 3.09
CA SER A 76 -12.83 -4.84 1.76
C SER A 76 -14.18 -4.09 1.77
N SER A 77 -15.12 -4.45 2.65
CA SER A 77 -16.41 -3.75 2.77
C SER A 77 -16.28 -2.37 3.40
N ALA A 78 -15.34 -2.19 4.34
CA ALA A 78 -15.01 -0.89 4.92
C ALA A 78 -14.24 0.03 3.94
N GLY A 79 -13.83 -0.48 2.78
CA GLY A 79 -13.15 0.29 1.73
C GLY A 79 -11.62 0.15 1.74
N LEU A 80 -11.07 -0.88 2.41
CA LEU A 80 -9.65 -1.16 2.35
C LEU A 80 -9.32 -2.02 1.13
N VAL A 81 -8.31 -1.63 0.37
CA VAL A 81 -7.80 -2.36 -0.79
C VAL A 81 -6.29 -2.56 -0.64
N LEU A 82 -5.83 -3.78 -0.87
CA LEU A 82 -4.41 -4.14 -0.92
C LEU A 82 -3.98 -4.34 -2.38
N VAL A 83 -2.93 -3.65 -2.78
CA VAL A 83 -2.12 -3.94 -3.97
C VAL A 83 -0.90 -4.71 -3.49
N ALA A 84 -0.90 -6.02 -3.72
CA ALA A 84 0.15 -6.92 -3.27
C ALA A 84 1.38 -6.87 -4.19
N ASP A 85 2.53 -7.30 -3.69
CA ASP A 85 3.81 -7.38 -4.38
C ASP A 85 3.77 -8.25 -5.66
N ASP A 86 2.96 -9.31 -5.65
CA ASP A 86 2.74 -10.20 -6.80
C ASP A 86 1.79 -9.59 -7.87
N ARG A 87 1.29 -8.35 -7.63
CA ARG A 87 0.34 -7.61 -8.45
C ARG A 87 -1.04 -8.24 -8.60
N ALA A 88 -1.21 -9.52 -8.34
CA ALA A 88 -2.45 -10.30 -8.41
C ALA A 88 -3.28 -10.05 -9.69
N LEU A 89 -2.62 -9.87 -10.86
CA LEU A 89 -3.28 -9.60 -12.13
C LEU A 89 -3.87 -10.87 -12.76
N PHE A 90 -5.00 -10.74 -13.41
CA PHE A 90 -5.53 -11.76 -14.32
C PHE A 90 -4.77 -11.71 -15.64
N LYS A 91 -3.66 -12.46 -15.74
CA LYS A 91 -2.71 -12.38 -16.86
C LYS A 91 -3.31 -12.70 -18.22
N SER A 92 -4.35 -13.53 -18.28
CA SER A 92 -5.07 -13.89 -19.51
C SER A 92 -6.09 -12.84 -19.96
N LEU A 93 -6.48 -11.92 -19.08
CA LEU A 93 -7.40 -10.83 -19.39
C LEU A 93 -6.62 -9.61 -19.88
N THR A 94 -7.27 -8.80 -20.72
CA THR A 94 -6.76 -7.50 -21.17
C THR A 94 -6.71 -6.47 -20.02
N VAL A 95 -6.07 -5.33 -20.25
CA VAL A 95 -6.09 -4.18 -19.33
C VAL A 95 -7.52 -3.78 -19.01
N SER A 96 -8.33 -3.57 -20.04
CA SER A 96 -9.75 -3.23 -19.92
C SER A 96 -10.53 -4.23 -19.07
N GLU A 97 -10.41 -5.52 -19.37
CA GLU A 97 -11.10 -6.57 -18.63
C GLU A 97 -10.67 -6.68 -17.17
N ASN A 98 -9.36 -6.51 -16.89
CA ASN A 98 -8.85 -6.45 -15.52
C ASN A 98 -9.50 -5.32 -14.71
N LEU A 99 -9.63 -4.13 -15.31
CA LEU A 99 -10.25 -2.97 -14.68
C LEU A 99 -11.77 -3.16 -14.54
N GLN A 100 -12.45 -3.69 -15.57
CA GLN A 100 -13.89 -3.99 -15.52
C GLN A 100 -14.26 -4.96 -14.40
N VAL A 101 -13.47 -6.03 -14.21
CA VAL A 101 -13.67 -6.99 -13.12
C VAL A 101 -13.55 -6.30 -11.76
N ALA A 102 -12.56 -5.42 -11.60
CA ALA A 102 -12.35 -4.69 -10.34
C ALA A 102 -13.44 -3.64 -10.09
N ALA A 103 -13.93 -2.96 -11.12
CA ALA A 103 -14.93 -1.90 -11.06
C ALA A 103 -16.35 -2.38 -10.73
N ARG A 104 -16.65 -3.67 -10.83
CA ARG A 104 -18.02 -4.22 -10.68
C ARG A 104 -18.73 -3.81 -9.39
N ARG A 105 -18.00 -3.55 -8.31
CA ARG A 105 -18.57 -3.19 -7.00
C ARG A 105 -18.70 -1.68 -6.81
N SER A 106 -17.81 -0.89 -7.41
CA SER A 106 -17.80 0.57 -7.28
C SER A 106 -18.76 1.26 -8.30
N GLY A 107 -19.01 0.59 -9.42
CA GLY A 107 -19.74 1.19 -10.56
C GLY A 107 -18.90 2.24 -11.31
N THR A 108 -17.62 2.38 -10.99
CA THR A 108 -16.69 3.31 -11.64
C THR A 108 -16.47 2.88 -13.09
N GLN A 109 -16.39 3.85 -13.99
CA GLN A 109 -16.01 3.59 -15.39
C GLN A 109 -14.50 3.28 -15.43
N PRO A 110 -14.08 2.12 -15.97
CA PRO A 110 -12.65 1.75 -16.02
C PRO A 110 -11.77 2.76 -16.74
N GLU A 111 -12.32 3.47 -17.71
CA GLU A 111 -11.64 4.47 -18.53
C GLU A 111 -11.14 5.68 -17.71
N THR A 112 -11.76 5.98 -16.58
CA THR A 112 -11.30 7.06 -15.67
C THR A 112 -9.90 6.83 -15.16
N MET A 113 -9.43 5.58 -15.11
CA MET A 113 -8.05 5.25 -14.72
C MET A 113 -7.00 5.72 -15.74
N LEU A 114 -7.39 6.01 -16.98
CA LEU A 114 -6.49 6.51 -18.01
C LEU A 114 -6.01 7.94 -17.76
N GLU A 115 -6.75 8.72 -16.97
CA GLU A 115 -6.33 10.07 -16.54
C GLU A 115 -5.10 9.99 -15.62
N MET A 116 -5.08 9.00 -14.72
CA MET A 116 -3.94 8.75 -13.81
C MET A 116 -2.82 7.95 -14.48
N PHE A 117 -3.18 7.03 -15.37
CA PHE A 117 -2.26 6.11 -16.04
C PHE A 117 -2.39 6.15 -17.58
N PRO A 118 -1.99 7.26 -18.24
CA PRO A 118 -2.15 7.41 -19.70
C PRO A 118 -1.40 6.33 -20.50
N ALA A 119 -0.32 5.76 -19.94
CA ALA A 119 0.43 4.68 -20.56
C ALA A 119 -0.42 3.42 -20.82
N LEU A 120 -1.49 3.20 -20.05
CA LEU A 120 -2.40 2.06 -20.22
C LEU A 120 -3.36 2.23 -21.41
N GLU A 121 -3.55 3.45 -21.93
CA GLU A 121 -4.43 3.69 -23.06
C GLU A 121 -4.01 2.89 -24.29
N LYS A 122 -2.72 2.96 -24.64
CA LYS A 122 -2.14 2.20 -25.78
C LYS A 122 -2.12 0.69 -25.54
N ARG A 123 -2.35 0.27 -24.32
CA ARG A 123 -2.34 -1.14 -23.88
C ARG A 123 -3.74 -1.67 -23.56
N TRP A 124 -4.79 -0.88 -23.80
CA TRP A 124 -6.16 -1.16 -23.36
C TRP A 124 -6.66 -2.56 -23.73
N SER A 125 -6.35 -3.01 -24.95
CA SER A 125 -6.72 -4.33 -25.48
C SER A 125 -5.59 -5.37 -25.36
N VAL A 126 -4.46 -5.04 -24.72
CA VAL A 126 -3.34 -5.96 -24.53
C VAL A 126 -3.60 -6.81 -23.28
N ARG A 127 -3.25 -8.09 -23.31
CA ARG A 127 -3.35 -8.97 -22.15
C ARG A 127 -2.36 -8.53 -21.07
N ALA A 128 -2.78 -8.59 -19.81
CA ALA A 128 -1.94 -8.19 -18.68
C ALA A 128 -0.63 -8.99 -18.59
N GLY A 129 -0.63 -10.24 -19.05
CA GLY A 129 0.58 -11.06 -19.12
C GLY A 129 1.62 -10.60 -20.13
N ASP A 130 1.23 -9.83 -21.15
CA ASP A 130 2.07 -9.35 -22.24
C ASP A 130 2.59 -7.90 -22.00
N LEU A 131 2.21 -7.30 -20.86
CA LEU A 131 2.64 -5.98 -20.44
C LEU A 131 4.08 -6.02 -19.87
N SER A 132 4.82 -4.92 -20.02
CA SER A 132 6.06 -4.70 -19.27
C SER A 132 5.80 -4.67 -17.74
N GLY A 133 6.85 -4.90 -16.94
CA GLY A 133 6.75 -4.86 -15.49
C GLY A 133 6.14 -3.56 -14.95
N GLY A 134 6.53 -2.40 -15.51
CA GLY A 134 5.97 -1.10 -15.15
C GLY A 134 4.49 -0.95 -15.52
N GLU A 135 4.10 -1.38 -16.73
CA GLU A 135 2.70 -1.37 -17.16
C GLU A 135 1.83 -2.31 -16.32
N GLN A 136 2.37 -3.48 -15.92
CA GLN A 136 1.70 -4.38 -14.99
C GLN A 136 1.50 -3.74 -13.62
N GLN A 137 2.48 -2.98 -13.13
CA GLN A 137 2.40 -2.28 -11.86
C GLN A 137 1.36 -1.15 -11.92
N MET A 138 1.37 -0.35 -13.01
CA MET A 138 0.33 0.66 -13.24
C MET A 138 -1.06 0.04 -13.25
N LEU A 139 -1.22 -1.10 -13.93
CA LEU A 139 -2.49 -1.82 -13.96
C LEU A 139 -2.90 -2.35 -12.58
N ALA A 140 -1.97 -2.84 -11.77
CA ALA A 140 -2.25 -3.32 -10.42
C ALA A 140 -2.76 -2.19 -9.51
N VAL A 141 -2.10 -1.02 -9.55
CA VAL A 141 -2.54 0.16 -8.80
C VAL A 141 -3.90 0.67 -9.33
N ALA A 142 -4.07 0.79 -10.65
CA ALA A 142 -5.33 1.19 -11.28
C ALA A 142 -6.50 0.27 -10.88
N ARG A 143 -6.27 -1.06 -10.79
CA ARG A 143 -7.26 -2.02 -10.29
C ARG A 143 -7.64 -1.80 -8.83
N GLY A 144 -6.70 -1.34 -8.02
CA GLY A 144 -6.98 -0.93 -6.65
C GLY A 144 -7.86 0.31 -6.62
N LEU A 145 -7.51 1.33 -7.39
CA LEU A 145 -8.14 2.64 -7.41
C LEU A 145 -9.55 2.65 -8.02
N VAL A 146 -9.78 1.89 -9.08
CA VAL A 146 -11.11 1.80 -9.71
C VAL A 146 -12.19 1.33 -8.73
N ARG A 147 -11.79 0.73 -7.61
CA ARG A 147 -12.68 0.32 -6.51
C ARG A 147 -13.04 1.46 -5.55
N GLN A 148 -12.49 2.67 -5.75
CA GLN A 148 -12.67 3.85 -4.89
C GLN A 148 -12.34 3.55 -3.42
N PRO A 149 -11.09 3.14 -3.12
CA PRO A 149 -10.70 2.78 -1.76
C PRO A 149 -10.75 3.99 -0.83
N LYS A 150 -11.12 3.76 0.43
CA LYS A 150 -10.92 4.69 1.54
C LYS A 150 -9.53 4.54 2.15
N VAL A 151 -8.99 3.31 2.09
CA VAL A 151 -7.63 2.97 2.47
C VAL A 151 -7.00 2.14 1.37
N LEU A 152 -5.84 2.56 0.88
CA LEU A 152 -5.06 1.86 -0.12
C LEU A 152 -3.74 1.41 0.50
N LEU A 153 -3.52 0.11 0.54
CA LEU A 153 -2.27 -0.50 0.95
C LEU A 153 -1.51 -0.90 -0.31
N ILE A 154 -0.24 -0.49 -0.43
CA ILE A 154 0.62 -0.83 -1.58
C ILE A 154 1.88 -1.49 -1.04
N ASP A 155 2.08 -2.78 -1.37
CA ASP A 155 3.23 -3.55 -0.92
C ASP A 155 4.27 -3.65 -2.04
N GLU A 156 5.47 -3.12 -1.79
CA GLU A 156 6.67 -3.18 -2.63
C GLU A 156 6.42 -2.87 -4.12
N MET A 157 5.85 -1.68 -4.40
CA MET A 157 5.48 -1.26 -5.76
C MET A 157 6.67 -1.22 -6.72
N SER A 158 7.87 -0.93 -6.22
CA SER A 158 9.09 -0.77 -7.01
C SER A 158 9.80 -2.08 -7.33
N MET A 159 9.40 -3.21 -6.70
CA MET A 159 10.12 -4.47 -6.82
C MET A 159 10.22 -4.95 -8.27
N GLY A 160 11.47 -5.16 -8.74
CA GLY A 160 11.77 -5.65 -10.09
C GLY A 160 11.55 -4.62 -11.19
N LEU A 161 11.39 -3.35 -10.86
CA LEU A 161 11.27 -2.26 -11.83
C LEU A 161 12.59 -1.49 -11.99
N ALA A 162 12.79 -0.94 -13.19
CA ALA A 162 13.89 -0.02 -13.42
C ALA A 162 13.67 1.29 -12.63
N PRO A 163 14.73 1.94 -12.10
CA PRO A 163 14.60 3.16 -11.28
C PRO A 163 13.82 4.28 -11.95
N ILE A 164 13.91 4.42 -13.26
CA ILE A 164 13.16 5.43 -14.01
C ILE A 164 11.64 5.20 -13.90
N ILE A 165 11.20 3.95 -13.95
CA ILE A 165 9.77 3.59 -13.84
C ILE A 165 9.28 3.87 -12.41
N VAL A 166 10.11 3.59 -11.40
CA VAL A 166 9.77 3.87 -10.00
C VAL A 166 9.56 5.37 -9.79
N ARG A 167 10.43 6.21 -10.35
CA ARG A 167 10.31 7.68 -10.28
C ARG A 167 9.05 8.22 -10.96
N ASP A 168 8.56 7.54 -11.99
CA ASP A 168 7.32 7.93 -12.67
C ASP A 168 6.07 7.45 -11.90
N LEU A 169 6.17 6.33 -11.17
CA LEU A 169 5.04 5.73 -10.48
C LEU A 169 4.79 6.31 -9.07
N LEU A 170 5.85 6.57 -8.31
CA LEU A 170 5.70 7.03 -6.91
C LEU A 170 4.93 8.35 -6.79
N PRO A 171 5.14 9.38 -7.63
CA PRO A 171 4.33 10.60 -7.58
C PRO A 171 2.83 10.37 -7.82
N VAL A 172 2.47 9.30 -8.54
CA VAL A 172 1.06 8.94 -8.73
C VAL A 172 0.42 8.56 -7.41
N VAL A 173 1.16 7.95 -6.48
CA VAL A 173 0.66 7.58 -5.14
C VAL A 173 0.26 8.82 -4.34
N GLY A 174 1.10 9.86 -4.33
CA GLY A 174 0.78 11.15 -3.69
C GLY A 174 -0.48 11.78 -4.28
N ARG A 175 -0.55 11.88 -5.62
CA ARG A 175 -1.75 12.39 -6.31
C ARG A 175 -3.01 11.56 -5.99
N VAL A 176 -2.88 10.25 -5.90
CA VAL A 176 -4.00 9.38 -5.51
C VAL A 176 -4.54 9.76 -4.15
N ALA A 177 -3.67 9.93 -3.15
CA ALA A 177 -4.09 10.34 -1.81
C ALA A 177 -4.82 11.70 -1.86
N GLU A 178 -4.21 12.71 -2.47
CA GLU A 178 -4.77 14.06 -2.57
C GLU A 178 -6.10 14.12 -3.33
N GLU A 179 -6.18 13.52 -4.53
CA GLU A 179 -7.33 13.62 -5.41
C GLU A 179 -8.51 12.77 -4.95
N THR A 180 -8.25 11.60 -4.33
CA THR A 180 -9.32 10.67 -3.91
C THR A 180 -9.69 10.79 -2.44
N GLY A 181 -8.85 11.42 -1.63
CA GLY A 181 -8.98 11.44 -0.17
C GLY A 181 -8.70 10.10 0.50
N ALA A 182 -8.12 9.13 -0.21
CA ALA A 182 -7.76 7.85 0.36
C ALA A 182 -6.57 7.99 1.32
N ALA A 183 -6.61 7.28 2.45
CA ALA A 183 -5.43 7.06 3.29
C ALA A 183 -4.55 6.00 2.62
N VAL A 184 -3.28 6.30 2.38
CA VAL A 184 -2.37 5.38 1.68
C VAL A 184 -1.27 4.90 2.63
N VAL A 185 -1.03 3.58 2.67
CA VAL A 185 0.16 2.99 3.28
C VAL A 185 1.02 2.40 2.17
N LEU A 186 2.22 2.93 2.01
CA LEU A 186 3.17 2.56 0.98
C LEU A 186 4.36 1.83 1.60
N VAL A 187 4.54 0.55 1.28
CA VAL A 187 5.77 -0.20 1.61
C VAL A 187 6.75 -0.06 0.46
N GLU A 188 7.95 0.43 0.76
CA GLU A 188 9.01 0.62 -0.23
C GLU A 188 10.39 0.30 0.31
N GLN A 189 11.27 -0.14 -0.61
CA GLN A 189 12.69 -0.36 -0.33
C GLN A 189 13.55 0.86 -0.71
N HIS A 190 13.08 1.67 -1.65
CA HIS A 190 13.73 2.91 -2.06
C HIS A 190 13.37 4.05 -1.10
N VAL A 191 14.02 4.06 0.07
CA VAL A 191 13.71 4.97 1.19
C VAL A 191 13.60 6.44 0.75
N GLY A 192 14.60 6.97 0.02
CA GLY A 192 14.60 8.35 -0.41
C GLY A 192 13.37 8.71 -1.26
N LEU A 193 13.04 7.86 -2.25
CA LEU A 193 11.89 8.09 -3.12
C LEU A 193 10.55 7.94 -2.37
N ALA A 194 10.47 7.02 -1.40
CA ALA A 194 9.27 6.87 -0.59
C ALA A 194 9.02 8.12 0.29
N LEU A 195 10.08 8.68 0.88
CA LEU A 195 10.00 9.90 1.70
C LEU A 195 9.65 11.15 0.88
N GLU A 196 9.98 11.19 -0.42
CA GLU A 196 9.59 12.31 -1.30
C GLU A 196 8.06 12.41 -1.52
N VAL A 197 7.33 11.30 -1.39
CA VAL A 197 5.88 11.23 -1.65
C VAL A 197 5.05 11.00 -0.40
N ALA A 198 5.68 10.73 0.75
CA ALA A 198 5.01 10.47 2.00
C ALA A 198 4.90 11.74 2.88
N ASP A 199 3.81 11.83 3.64
CA ASP A 199 3.64 12.84 4.70
C ASP A 199 4.28 12.37 6.00
N GLU A 200 4.14 11.09 6.30
CA GLU A 200 4.69 10.44 7.49
C GLU A 200 5.43 9.16 7.12
N ALA A 201 6.35 8.74 7.97
CA ALA A 201 7.00 7.45 7.80
C ALA A 201 7.13 6.70 9.14
N THR A 202 7.06 5.36 9.03
CA THR A 202 7.30 4.43 10.13
C THR A 202 8.38 3.45 9.69
N VAL A 203 9.43 3.34 10.49
CA VAL A 203 10.55 2.39 10.26
C VAL A 203 10.37 1.17 11.15
N LEU A 204 10.20 0.01 10.51
CA LEU A 204 10.02 -1.28 11.16
C LEU A 204 11.30 -2.10 11.04
N VAL A 205 11.89 -2.52 12.17
CA VAL A 205 13.09 -3.36 12.21
C VAL A 205 12.86 -4.51 13.21
N HIS A 206 13.06 -5.75 12.76
CA HIS A 206 12.82 -6.94 13.57
C HIS A 206 11.43 -6.99 14.25
N GLY A 207 10.41 -6.48 13.56
CA GLY A 207 9.05 -6.44 14.08
C GLY A 207 8.76 -5.27 15.04
N GLU A 208 9.71 -4.41 15.33
CA GLU A 208 9.54 -3.26 16.22
C GLU A 208 9.57 -1.94 15.44
N VAL A 209 8.74 -0.99 15.85
CA VAL A 209 8.81 0.39 15.35
C VAL A 209 10.04 1.06 16.00
N LYS A 210 11.03 1.41 15.18
CA LYS A 210 12.24 2.10 15.64
C LYS A 210 12.16 3.62 15.48
N LEU A 211 11.49 4.08 14.42
CA LEU A 211 11.26 5.50 14.16
C LEU A 211 9.84 5.69 13.62
N GLN A 212 9.21 6.79 13.98
CA GLN A 212 7.93 7.23 13.43
C GLN A 212 7.87 8.76 13.51
N GLY A 213 7.47 9.40 12.41
CA GLY A 213 7.34 10.85 12.36
C GLY A 213 7.14 11.39 10.95
N SER A 214 7.30 12.69 10.81
CA SER A 214 7.20 13.38 9.51
C SER A 214 8.24 12.85 8.53
N ALA A 215 7.80 12.52 7.31
CA ALA A 215 8.70 12.08 6.24
C ALA A 215 9.76 13.14 5.90
N ALA A 216 9.39 14.42 5.94
CA ALA A 216 10.32 15.52 5.71
C ALA A 216 11.42 15.63 6.77
N GLU A 217 11.09 15.42 8.07
CA GLU A 217 12.06 15.41 9.15
C GLU A 217 13.02 14.23 9.03
N LEU A 218 12.49 13.04 8.72
CA LEU A 218 13.30 11.84 8.52
C LEU A 218 14.18 11.92 7.27
N ALA A 219 13.71 12.57 6.20
CA ALA A 219 14.51 12.82 5.00
C ALA A 219 15.66 13.82 5.23
N ALA A 220 15.50 14.75 6.18
CA ALA A 220 16.52 15.74 6.52
C ALA A 220 17.72 15.12 7.28
N ASP A 221 17.53 13.99 7.95
CA ASP A 221 18.59 13.28 8.68
C ASP A 221 18.63 11.77 8.34
N MET A 222 19.18 11.47 7.16
CA MET A 222 19.35 10.10 6.70
C MET A 222 20.22 9.25 7.60
N SER A 223 21.10 9.86 8.43
CA SER A 223 21.97 9.12 9.36
C SER A 223 21.18 8.46 10.49
N VAL A 224 20.10 9.08 10.93
CA VAL A 224 19.17 8.50 11.91
C VAL A 224 18.46 7.29 11.33
N LEU A 225 18.03 7.37 10.06
CA LEU A 225 17.44 6.24 9.35
C LEU A 225 18.42 5.07 9.20
N GLU A 226 19.66 5.34 8.75
CA GLU A 226 20.69 4.31 8.61
C GLU A 226 20.98 3.63 9.94
N SER A 227 21.10 4.40 11.03
CA SER A 227 21.28 3.86 12.38
C SER A 227 20.13 2.96 12.81
N ALA A 228 18.90 3.38 12.55
CA ALA A 228 17.70 2.57 12.83
C ALA A 228 17.68 1.25 12.05
N TYR A 229 18.09 1.29 10.76
CA TYR A 229 18.19 0.08 9.93
C TYR A 229 19.26 -0.91 10.40
N MET A 230 20.37 -0.41 10.98
CA MET A 230 21.45 -1.25 11.51
C MET A 230 21.12 -1.83 12.89
N GLY A 231 20.03 -1.42 13.52
CA GLY A 231 19.59 -1.94 14.82
C GLY A 231 20.48 -1.51 15.97
N SER A 232 21.18 -0.39 15.83
CA SER A 232 22.06 0.21 16.85
C SER A 232 21.32 1.23 17.71
#